data_2973c393a6e4bfd786428c2692678ce5
#
_entry.id   2973c393a6e4bfd786428c2692678ce5
#
_cell.length_a   1.000
_cell.length_b   1.000
_cell.length_c   1.000
_cell.angle_alpha   90.00
_cell.angle_beta   90.00
_cell.angle_gamma   90.00
#
_symmetry.space_group_name_H-M   'P 1'
#
loop_
_entity.id
_entity.type
_entity.pdbx_description
1 polymer ?
#
loop_
_entity_poly.entity_id
_entity_poly.type
_entity_poly.pdbx_seq_one_letter_code
_entity_poly.pdbx_strand_id
1 'polypeptide(L)'
;FYTYKRDDAGVYSLRGDPVVVGMKALYLYEFDKKYSRDVFFTKVSLSTHDKVIRDTDMMPDELRMNTEWYKEIYAKQGIHYALRSHLTYDGVILGSVDFFRAKEEVNFSDKEMDLLGILSPHITLKLMQLLRAEGAGSGRSGLEHRLSSSCGLTARECEVVGMLLTSKPDKVIAKELCISPSTLKKHIHNVYRKIGVKSRHQLYSAVDKMMGTLG
;
A
#
# COMPACT_ATOMS: atom_id res chain seq x y z
N PHE A 1 1.25 13.41 -4.23
CA PHE A 1 1.05 12.34 -3.25
C PHE A 1 0.31 11.18 -3.89
N TYR A 2 0.80 9.99 -3.69
CA TYR A 2 0.16 8.76 -4.15
C TYR A 2 0.44 7.61 -3.20
N THR A 3 -0.41 6.59 -3.24
CA THR A 3 -0.28 5.38 -2.42
C THR A 3 -0.03 4.16 -3.28
N TYR A 4 0.64 3.17 -2.72
CA TYR A 4 0.95 1.92 -3.38
C TYR A 4 0.17 0.74 -2.80
N LYS A 5 -0.06 -0.26 -3.62
CA LYS A 5 -0.33 -1.63 -3.22
C LYS A 5 0.83 -2.52 -3.68
N ARG A 6 1.16 -3.52 -2.90
CA ARG A 6 2.18 -4.52 -3.22
C ARG A 6 1.48 -5.83 -3.51
N ASP A 7 1.83 -6.50 -4.61
CA ASP A 7 1.33 -7.82 -4.93
C ASP A 7 2.15 -8.93 -4.27
N ASP A 8 1.72 -10.19 -4.44
CA ASP A 8 2.38 -11.37 -3.87
C ASP A 8 3.79 -11.61 -4.45
N ALA A 9 4.08 -11.10 -5.63
CA ALA A 9 5.40 -11.12 -6.25
C ALA A 9 6.31 -9.98 -5.74
N GLY A 10 5.80 -9.11 -4.86
CA GLY A 10 6.51 -7.98 -4.30
C GLY A 10 6.54 -6.75 -5.18
N VAL A 11 5.79 -6.74 -6.29
CA VAL A 11 5.71 -5.59 -7.21
C VAL A 11 4.77 -4.54 -6.66
N TYR A 12 5.21 -3.29 -6.69
CA TYR A 12 4.39 -2.14 -6.28
C TYR A 12 3.63 -1.57 -7.48
N SER A 13 2.37 -1.22 -7.27
CA SER A 13 1.54 -0.49 -8.23
C SER A 13 0.71 0.57 -7.52
N LEU A 14 0.22 1.59 -8.24
CA LEU A 14 -0.59 2.64 -7.64
C LEU A 14 -1.90 2.06 -7.06
N ARG A 15 -2.28 2.60 -5.90
CA ARG A 15 -3.57 2.35 -5.26
C ARG A 15 -4.47 3.57 -5.48
N GLY A 16 -5.40 3.47 -6.42
CA GLY A 16 -6.29 4.58 -6.77
C GLY A 16 -5.59 5.73 -7.48
N ASP A 17 -6.28 6.85 -7.62
CA ASP A 17 -5.78 8.02 -8.32
C ASP A 17 -4.81 8.83 -7.45
N PRO A 18 -3.70 9.32 -8.01
CA PRO A 18 -2.79 10.21 -7.29
C PRO A 18 -3.44 11.57 -7.01
N VAL A 19 -3.17 12.12 -5.83
CA VAL A 19 -3.51 13.50 -5.51
C VAL A 19 -2.41 14.40 -6.08
N VAL A 20 -2.74 15.21 -7.06
CA VAL A 20 -1.79 16.05 -7.80
C VAL A 20 -2.20 17.51 -7.72
N VAL A 21 -1.24 18.39 -7.47
CA VAL A 21 -1.44 19.85 -7.48
C VAL A 21 -0.44 20.45 -8.48
N GLY A 22 -0.93 21.23 -9.41
CA GLY A 22 -0.11 21.97 -10.38
C GLY A 22 0.43 21.16 -11.57
N MET A 23 0.13 19.85 -11.68
CA MET A 23 0.54 19.01 -12.82
C MET A 23 -0.58 18.09 -13.28
N LYS A 24 -0.45 17.50 -14.48
CA LYS A 24 -1.46 16.58 -15.02
C LYS A 24 -1.30 15.16 -14.42
N ALA A 25 -2.31 14.68 -13.70
CA ALA A 25 -2.32 13.36 -13.07
C ALA A 25 -2.10 12.20 -14.06
N LEU A 26 -2.53 12.36 -15.31
CA LEU A 26 -2.40 11.35 -16.38
C LEU A 26 -0.96 10.86 -16.56
N TYR A 27 0.02 11.72 -16.40
CA TYR A 27 1.43 11.36 -16.59
C TYR A 27 1.98 10.46 -15.49
N LEU A 28 1.50 10.59 -14.26
CA LEU A 28 1.89 9.69 -13.18
C LEU A 28 1.35 8.27 -13.41
N TYR A 29 0.18 8.17 -14.01
CA TYR A 29 -0.43 6.88 -14.37
C TYR A 29 0.34 6.19 -15.51
N GLU A 30 0.73 6.93 -16.54
CA GLU A 30 1.57 6.42 -17.62
C GLU A 30 2.97 6.02 -17.12
N PHE A 31 3.52 6.79 -16.17
CA PHE A 31 4.78 6.48 -15.51
C PHE A 31 4.71 5.14 -14.78
N ASP A 32 3.72 4.92 -13.93
CA ASP A 32 3.55 3.68 -13.19
C ASP A 32 3.45 2.48 -14.15
N LYS A 33 2.65 2.63 -15.20
CA LYS A 33 2.45 1.56 -16.19
C LYS A 33 3.70 1.22 -17.00
N LYS A 34 4.52 2.21 -17.37
CA LYS A 34 5.70 2.04 -18.23
C LYS A 34 6.98 1.74 -17.44
N TYR A 35 7.17 2.37 -16.28
CA TYR A 35 8.43 2.38 -15.54
C TYR A 35 8.39 1.70 -14.18
N SER A 36 7.25 1.24 -13.69
CA SER A 36 7.15 0.44 -12.45
C SER A 36 8.00 -0.85 -12.52
N ARG A 37 8.34 -1.29 -13.72
CA ARG A 37 9.24 -2.42 -14.00
C ARG A 37 10.65 -1.99 -14.40
N ASP A 38 10.94 -0.69 -14.50
CA ASP A 38 12.29 -0.22 -14.76
C ASP A 38 13.16 -0.51 -13.53
N VAL A 39 14.09 -1.44 -13.73
CA VAL A 39 14.99 -1.95 -12.68
C VAL A 39 15.81 -0.82 -12.05
N PHE A 40 16.16 0.22 -12.82
CA PHE A 40 16.94 1.34 -12.32
C PHE A 40 16.09 2.23 -11.39
N PHE A 41 14.94 2.70 -11.87
CA PHE A 41 14.05 3.55 -11.07
C PHE A 41 13.55 2.81 -9.83
N THR A 42 13.13 1.57 -10.00
CA THR A 42 12.63 0.74 -8.89
C THR A 42 13.74 0.40 -7.90
N LYS A 43 14.93 0.00 -8.35
CA LYS A 43 16.04 -0.32 -7.45
C LYS A 43 16.59 0.90 -6.75
N VAL A 44 16.80 2.00 -7.44
CA VAL A 44 17.38 3.21 -6.85
C VAL A 44 16.35 3.91 -5.96
N SER A 45 15.11 3.99 -6.38
CA SER A 45 14.01 4.56 -5.59
C SER A 45 13.64 3.71 -4.37
N LEU A 46 13.74 2.38 -4.46
CA LEU A 46 13.32 1.47 -3.40
C LEU A 46 14.49 0.95 -2.55
N SER A 47 15.75 1.08 -2.99
CA SER A 47 16.92 0.63 -2.22
C SER A 47 17.30 1.58 -1.09
N THR A 48 16.90 2.82 -1.16
CA THR A 48 17.04 3.76 -0.06
C THR A 48 15.92 3.49 0.94
N HIS A 49 16.19 2.63 1.90
CA HIS A 49 15.29 2.29 3.02
C HIS A 49 14.88 3.51 3.85
N ASP A 50 15.44 4.63 3.54
CA ASP A 50 15.22 5.89 4.22
C ASP A 50 15.05 6.99 3.21
N LYS A 51 13.88 7.62 3.15
CA LYS A 51 13.95 9.02 3.38
C LYS A 51 13.64 9.87 2.16
N VAL A 52 14.05 11.07 2.29
CA VAL A 52 13.92 12.12 1.32
C VAL A 52 15.06 11.97 0.32
N ILE A 53 14.72 11.95 -0.94
CA ILE A 53 15.63 11.82 -2.06
C ILE A 53 15.48 13.05 -2.95
N ARG A 54 16.58 13.72 -3.21
CA ARG A 54 16.68 14.73 -4.25
C ARG A 54 17.27 14.06 -5.49
N ASP A 55 16.59 14.13 -6.62
CA ASP A 55 16.99 13.41 -7.84
C ASP A 55 18.42 13.75 -8.30
N THR A 56 18.86 14.99 -8.09
CA THR A 56 20.22 15.45 -8.43
C THR A 56 21.33 14.83 -7.55
N ASP A 57 20.96 14.27 -6.38
CA ASP A 57 21.93 13.58 -5.53
C ASP A 57 22.13 12.12 -5.97
N MET A 58 21.21 11.60 -6.79
CA MET A 58 21.25 10.22 -7.27
C MET A 58 22.19 10.05 -8.46
N MET A 59 22.27 11.04 -9.33
CA MET A 59 23.14 11.04 -10.50
C MET A 59 23.39 12.45 -11.03
N PRO A 60 24.53 12.68 -11.70
CA PRO A 60 24.82 13.94 -12.38
C PRO A 60 23.73 14.31 -13.40
N ASP A 61 23.43 15.60 -13.54
CA ASP A 61 22.39 16.11 -14.42
C ASP A 61 22.54 15.67 -15.88
N GLU A 62 23.79 15.60 -16.38
CA GLU A 62 24.08 15.14 -17.75
C GLU A 62 23.58 13.72 -18.00
N LEU A 63 23.78 12.82 -17.03
CA LEU A 63 23.30 11.44 -17.11
C LEU A 63 21.79 11.39 -16.92
N ARG A 64 21.27 12.10 -15.93
CA ARG A 64 19.85 12.14 -15.60
C ARG A 64 19.00 12.63 -16.77
N MET A 65 19.40 13.75 -17.41
CA MET A 65 18.70 14.32 -18.57
C MET A 65 18.74 13.43 -19.82
N ASN A 66 19.70 12.50 -19.88
CA ASN A 66 19.80 11.53 -20.97
C ASN A 66 18.96 10.28 -20.75
N THR A 67 18.41 10.07 -19.58
CA THR A 67 17.52 8.94 -19.29
C THR A 67 16.19 9.06 -20.06
N GLU A 68 15.60 7.90 -20.37
CA GLU A 68 14.32 7.85 -21.07
C GLU A 68 13.21 8.44 -20.23
N TRP A 69 13.19 8.16 -18.92
CA TRP A 69 12.20 8.70 -18.00
C TRP A 69 12.26 10.23 -17.86
N TYR A 70 13.45 10.84 -17.88
CA TYR A 70 13.57 12.29 -17.90
C TYR A 70 12.97 12.89 -19.17
N LYS A 71 13.35 12.36 -20.34
CA LYS A 71 12.88 12.84 -21.65
C LYS A 71 11.37 12.67 -21.84
N GLU A 72 10.86 11.53 -21.44
CA GLU A 72 9.45 11.17 -21.68
C GLU A 72 8.48 11.76 -20.63
N ILE A 73 8.96 11.98 -19.42
CA ILE A 73 8.10 12.43 -18.33
C ILE A 73 8.47 13.82 -17.86
N TYR A 74 9.67 14.03 -17.34
CA TYR A 74 10.06 15.29 -16.75
C TYR A 74 10.05 16.44 -17.75
N ALA A 75 10.77 16.30 -18.85
CA ALA A 75 10.89 17.34 -19.86
C ALA A 75 9.53 17.73 -20.48
N LYS A 76 8.66 16.74 -20.74
CA LYS A 76 7.32 17.00 -21.29
C LYS A 76 6.40 17.78 -20.35
N GLN A 77 6.68 17.78 -19.06
CA GLN A 77 5.92 18.50 -18.05
C GLN A 77 6.61 19.77 -17.54
N GLY A 78 7.79 20.10 -18.08
CA GLY A 78 8.58 21.20 -17.59
C GLY A 78 9.22 20.95 -16.22
N ILE A 79 9.30 19.70 -15.78
CA ILE A 79 9.96 19.30 -14.53
C ILE A 79 11.46 19.17 -14.78
N HIS A 80 12.25 19.64 -13.82
CA HIS A 80 13.69 19.44 -13.83
C HIS A 80 14.23 18.90 -12.50
N TYR A 81 13.75 19.43 -11.37
CA TYR A 81 14.15 19.00 -10.05
C TYR A 81 13.01 18.26 -9.37
N ALA A 82 13.34 17.22 -8.65
CA ALA A 82 12.40 16.51 -7.81
C ALA A 82 12.98 16.24 -6.42
N LEU A 83 12.12 16.41 -5.42
CA LEU A 83 12.34 16.05 -4.03
C LEU A 83 11.24 15.06 -3.63
N ARG A 84 11.63 13.89 -3.18
CA ARG A 84 10.73 12.75 -2.96
C ARG A 84 10.91 12.16 -1.58
N SER A 85 9.82 11.77 -0.96
CA SER A 85 9.86 10.96 0.25
C SER A 85 8.99 9.71 0.11
N HIS A 86 9.59 8.55 0.26
CA HIS A 86 8.85 7.30 0.39
C HIS A 86 8.30 7.16 1.81
N LEU A 87 6.99 6.95 1.89
CA LEU A 87 6.28 6.73 3.15
C LEU A 87 6.30 5.24 3.47
N THR A 88 7.30 4.83 4.25
CA THR A 88 7.57 3.42 4.54
C THR A 88 7.16 3.07 5.96
N TYR A 89 6.46 1.96 6.15
CA TYR A 89 6.09 1.41 7.44
C TYR A 89 6.36 -0.09 7.47
N ASP A 90 7.14 -0.54 8.46
CA ASP A 90 7.54 -1.94 8.65
C ASP A 90 8.13 -2.58 7.37
N GLY A 91 9.03 -1.84 6.70
CA GLY A 91 9.69 -2.28 5.47
C GLY A 91 8.80 -2.30 4.22
N VAL A 92 7.55 -1.83 4.32
CA VAL A 92 6.62 -1.75 3.19
C VAL A 92 6.41 -0.29 2.80
N ILE A 93 6.55 0.03 1.51
CA ILE A 93 6.25 1.35 0.98
C ILE A 93 4.73 1.49 0.85
N LEU A 94 4.16 2.42 1.62
CA LEU A 94 2.74 2.74 1.61
C LEU A 94 2.38 3.77 0.53
N GLY A 95 3.32 4.65 0.20
CA GLY A 95 3.11 5.72 -0.76
C GLY A 95 4.33 6.61 -0.91
N SER A 96 4.16 7.73 -1.60
CA SER A 96 5.18 8.76 -1.78
C SER A 96 4.59 10.16 -1.77
N VAL A 97 5.38 11.10 -1.30
CA VAL A 97 5.16 12.55 -1.46
C VAL A 97 6.28 13.10 -2.30
N ASP A 98 5.95 13.64 -3.45
CA ASP A 98 6.90 14.17 -4.40
C ASP A 98 6.63 15.65 -4.67
N PHE A 99 7.68 16.45 -4.68
CA PHE A 99 7.67 17.86 -5.06
C PHE A 99 8.52 18.03 -6.31
N PHE A 100 8.09 18.93 -7.19
CA PHE A 100 8.73 19.16 -8.48
C PHE A 100 8.96 20.65 -8.70
N ARG A 101 10.05 20.96 -9.38
CA ARG A 101 10.42 22.31 -9.82
C ARG A 101 10.88 22.30 -11.27
N ALA A 102 10.64 23.42 -11.94
CA ALA A 102 11.13 23.65 -13.28
C ALA A 102 12.65 23.94 -13.30
N LYS A 103 13.24 23.93 -14.48
CA LYS A 103 14.68 24.15 -14.65
C LYS A 103 15.13 25.58 -14.28
N GLU A 104 14.24 26.54 -14.45
CA GLU A 104 14.44 27.95 -14.14
C GLU A 104 14.36 28.26 -12.64
N GLU A 105 13.86 27.32 -11.87
CA GLU A 105 13.77 27.43 -10.41
C GLU A 105 15.07 26.97 -9.74
N VAL A 106 15.25 27.35 -8.48
CA VAL A 106 16.36 26.85 -7.66
C VAL A 106 16.07 25.44 -7.21
N ASN A 107 17.08 24.56 -7.24
CA ASN A 107 16.94 23.18 -6.73
C ASN A 107 16.52 23.16 -5.25
N PHE A 108 16.00 22.06 -4.82
CA PHE A 108 15.65 21.82 -3.41
C PHE A 108 16.90 21.91 -2.53
N SER A 109 16.81 22.66 -1.45
CA SER A 109 17.86 22.85 -0.45
C SER A 109 17.89 21.70 0.56
N ASP A 110 19.02 21.56 1.28
CA ASP A 110 19.14 20.59 2.39
C ASP A 110 18.12 20.87 3.50
N LYS A 111 17.79 22.15 3.76
CA LYS A 111 16.73 22.52 4.73
C LYS A 111 15.36 21.98 4.34
N GLU A 112 15.03 21.97 3.05
CA GLU A 112 13.76 21.41 2.55
C GLU A 112 13.77 19.88 2.62
N MET A 113 14.92 19.27 2.38
CA MET A 113 15.11 17.81 2.59
C MET A 113 14.91 17.45 4.07
N ASP A 114 15.55 18.19 4.98
CA ASP A 114 15.42 17.97 6.43
C ASP A 114 13.98 18.15 6.90
N LEU A 115 13.30 19.22 6.42
CA LEU A 115 11.90 19.47 6.75
C LEU A 115 10.99 18.32 6.29
N LEU A 116 11.16 17.86 5.06
CA LEU A 116 10.41 16.71 4.56
C LEU A 116 10.75 15.43 5.35
N GLY A 117 12.00 15.25 5.73
CA GLY A 117 12.46 14.15 6.57
C GLY A 117 11.80 14.13 7.96
N ILE A 118 11.61 15.30 8.57
CA ILE A 118 10.90 15.44 9.85
C ILE A 118 9.38 15.15 9.67
N LEU A 119 8.78 15.60 8.58
CA LEU A 119 7.35 15.44 8.35
C LEU A 119 6.95 14.03 7.90
N SER A 120 7.81 13.36 7.16
CA SER A 120 7.50 12.07 6.54
C SER A 120 7.05 10.97 7.52
N PRO A 121 7.66 10.79 8.71
CA PRO A 121 7.18 9.82 9.70
C PRO A 121 5.75 10.10 10.17
N HIS A 122 5.39 11.38 10.33
CA HIS A 122 4.03 11.78 10.75
C HIS A 122 3.01 11.49 9.65
N ILE A 123 3.36 11.81 8.40
CA ILE A 123 2.54 11.51 7.22
C ILE A 123 2.37 10.00 7.08
N THR A 124 3.45 9.23 7.22
CA THR A 124 3.45 7.76 7.17
C THR A 124 2.52 7.17 8.22
N LEU A 125 2.64 7.62 9.47
CA LEU A 125 1.79 7.14 10.55
C LEU A 125 0.30 7.44 10.29
N LYS A 126 0.01 8.65 9.82
CA LYS A 126 -1.37 9.03 9.48
C LYS A 126 -1.90 8.23 8.29
N LEU A 127 -1.11 8.04 7.25
CA LEU A 127 -1.46 7.22 6.10
C LEU A 127 -1.73 5.78 6.53
N MET A 128 -0.86 5.19 7.34
CA MET A 128 -1.06 3.83 7.87
C MET A 128 -2.36 3.71 8.65
N GLN A 129 -2.71 4.72 9.48
CA GLN A 129 -3.98 4.74 10.20
C GLN A 129 -5.19 4.79 9.25
N LEU A 130 -5.13 5.62 8.20
CA LEU A 130 -6.17 5.72 7.17
C LEU A 130 -6.32 4.41 6.39
N LEU A 131 -5.22 3.84 5.91
CA LEU A 131 -5.24 2.57 5.17
C LEU A 131 -5.75 1.41 6.04
N ARG A 132 -5.45 1.42 7.35
CA ARG A 132 -6.02 0.45 8.29
C ARG A 132 -7.52 0.68 8.50
N ALA A 133 -7.96 1.93 8.60
CA ALA A 133 -9.37 2.27 8.72
C ALA A 133 -10.14 1.92 7.44
N GLU A 134 -9.58 2.18 6.27
CA GLU A 134 -10.15 1.75 4.98
C GLU A 134 -10.13 0.23 4.83
N GLY A 135 -9.03 -0.42 5.18
CA GLY A 135 -8.93 -1.89 5.21
C GLY A 135 -9.88 -2.50 6.25
N ALA A 136 -10.11 -1.83 7.37
CA ALA A 136 -11.12 -2.21 8.35
C ALA A 136 -12.56 -1.93 7.84
N GLY A 137 -12.76 -0.88 7.06
CA GLY A 137 -14.06 -0.52 6.50
C GLY A 137 -14.38 -1.22 5.17
N SER A 138 -13.44 -1.25 4.24
CA SER A 138 -13.65 -1.76 2.88
C SER A 138 -13.34 -3.27 2.74
N GLY A 139 -12.25 -3.75 3.34
CA GLY A 139 -11.92 -5.18 3.29
C GLY A 139 -12.79 -6.01 4.23
N ARG A 140 -13.08 -5.50 5.45
CA ARG A 140 -14.03 -6.15 6.36
C ARG A 140 -15.45 -6.08 5.82
N SER A 141 -15.91 -4.92 5.40
CA SER A 141 -17.26 -4.76 4.83
C SER A 141 -17.47 -5.59 3.55
N GLY A 142 -16.49 -5.62 2.64
CA GLY A 142 -16.57 -6.44 1.44
C GLY A 142 -16.50 -7.93 1.72
N LEU A 143 -15.58 -8.37 2.59
CA LEU A 143 -15.48 -9.76 3.01
C LEU A 143 -16.68 -10.18 3.87
N GLU A 144 -17.08 -9.37 4.84
CA GLU A 144 -18.27 -9.63 5.68
C GLU A 144 -19.55 -9.72 4.84
N HIS A 145 -19.74 -8.82 3.90
CA HIS A 145 -20.88 -8.87 2.99
C HIS A 145 -20.87 -10.13 2.13
N ARG A 146 -19.73 -10.54 1.59
CA ARG A 146 -19.62 -11.79 0.80
C ARG A 146 -19.80 -13.02 1.65
N LEU A 147 -19.17 -13.09 2.82
CA LEU A 147 -19.34 -14.19 3.76
C LEU A 147 -20.78 -14.31 4.25
N SER A 148 -21.44 -13.19 4.51
CA SER A 148 -22.84 -13.15 4.89
C SER A 148 -23.77 -13.56 3.75
N SER A 149 -23.59 -12.99 2.54
CA SER A 149 -24.47 -13.24 1.39
C SER A 149 -24.25 -14.62 0.74
N SER A 150 -22.98 -15.06 0.60
CA SER A 150 -22.68 -16.31 -0.11
C SER A 150 -22.62 -17.54 0.82
N CYS A 151 -22.25 -17.36 2.09
CA CYS A 151 -22.08 -18.47 3.04
C CYS A 151 -23.06 -18.41 4.23
N GLY A 152 -23.89 -17.37 4.32
CA GLY A 152 -24.86 -17.21 5.41
C GLY A 152 -24.21 -17.05 6.79
N LEU A 153 -23.01 -16.42 6.88
CA LEU A 153 -22.38 -16.16 8.15
C LEU A 153 -23.07 -15.00 8.87
N THR A 154 -23.19 -15.13 10.18
CA THR A 154 -23.61 -14.03 11.05
C THR A 154 -22.48 -13.02 11.25
N ALA A 155 -22.79 -11.78 11.66
CA ALA A 155 -21.78 -10.76 11.95
C ALA A 155 -20.68 -11.28 12.89
N ARG A 156 -21.06 -12.04 13.94
CA ARG A 156 -20.10 -12.62 14.89
C ARG A 156 -19.22 -13.70 14.26
N GLU A 157 -19.75 -14.49 13.35
CA GLU A 157 -18.97 -15.48 12.60
C GLU A 157 -18.01 -14.79 11.62
N CYS A 158 -18.41 -13.69 10.99
CA CYS A 158 -17.52 -12.87 10.16
C CYS A 158 -16.36 -12.28 10.98
N GLU A 159 -16.64 -11.75 12.19
CA GLU A 159 -15.56 -11.30 13.10
C GLU A 159 -14.57 -12.43 13.42
N VAL A 160 -15.08 -13.64 13.71
CA VAL A 160 -14.23 -14.81 13.98
C VAL A 160 -13.40 -15.16 12.75
N VAL A 161 -13.95 -15.13 11.53
CA VAL A 161 -13.17 -15.32 10.29
C VAL A 161 -12.06 -14.30 10.20
N GLY A 162 -12.36 -13.00 10.37
CA GLY A 162 -11.36 -11.93 10.35
C GLY A 162 -10.20 -12.19 11.34
N MET A 163 -10.51 -12.67 12.53
CA MET A 163 -9.50 -12.99 13.54
C MET A 163 -8.71 -14.26 13.20
N LEU A 164 -9.34 -15.27 12.63
CA LEU A 164 -8.65 -16.48 12.16
C LEU A 164 -7.64 -16.16 11.05
N LEU A 165 -7.92 -15.20 10.19
CA LEU A 165 -7.01 -14.77 9.12
C LEU A 165 -5.75 -14.05 9.64
N THR A 166 -5.70 -13.61 10.89
CA THR A 166 -4.52 -12.94 11.48
C THR A 166 -3.40 -13.88 11.96
N SER A 167 -3.50 -15.18 11.75
CA SER A 167 -2.54 -16.20 12.23
C SER A 167 -2.34 -16.25 13.75
N LYS A 168 -3.13 -15.53 14.55
CA LYS A 168 -3.07 -15.56 16.01
C LYS A 168 -3.53 -16.90 16.58
N PRO A 169 -2.96 -17.36 17.71
CA PRO A 169 -3.45 -18.54 18.42
C PRO A 169 -4.89 -18.35 18.95
N ASP A 170 -5.66 -19.43 18.98
CA ASP A 170 -7.07 -19.41 19.43
C ASP A 170 -7.29 -18.80 20.82
N LYS A 171 -6.33 -19.00 21.74
CA LYS A 171 -6.38 -18.39 23.09
C LYS A 171 -6.32 -16.86 23.02
N VAL A 172 -5.53 -16.30 22.12
CA VAL A 172 -5.42 -14.85 21.90
C VAL A 172 -6.68 -14.33 21.24
N ILE A 173 -7.19 -15.02 20.23
CA ILE A 173 -8.45 -14.67 19.55
C ILE A 173 -9.62 -14.63 20.54
N ALA A 174 -9.75 -15.66 21.40
CA ALA A 174 -10.80 -15.71 22.40
C ALA A 174 -10.75 -14.52 23.36
N LYS A 175 -9.53 -14.14 23.80
CA LYS A 175 -9.30 -12.96 24.67
C LYS A 175 -9.68 -11.66 23.97
N GLU A 176 -9.24 -11.47 22.72
CA GLU A 176 -9.54 -10.25 21.94
C GLU A 176 -11.03 -10.11 21.61
N LEU A 177 -11.72 -11.23 21.39
CA LEU A 177 -13.17 -11.25 21.17
C LEU A 177 -14.00 -11.23 22.47
N CYS A 178 -13.34 -11.19 23.63
CA CYS A 178 -13.99 -11.22 24.96
C CYS A 178 -14.95 -12.42 25.14
N ILE A 179 -14.54 -13.62 24.66
CA ILE A 179 -15.32 -14.86 24.79
C ILE A 179 -14.48 -16.02 25.37
N SER A 180 -15.17 -17.05 25.85
CA SER A 180 -14.48 -18.24 26.33
C SER A 180 -13.86 -19.05 25.17
N PRO A 181 -12.76 -19.80 25.40
CA PRO A 181 -12.20 -20.70 24.38
C PRO A 181 -13.21 -21.71 23.84
N SER A 182 -14.14 -22.18 24.67
CA SER A 182 -15.20 -23.11 24.26
C SER A 182 -16.22 -22.44 23.34
N THR A 183 -16.55 -21.17 23.58
CA THR A 183 -17.42 -20.36 22.71
C THR A 183 -16.74 -20.11 21.37
N LEU A 184 -15.44 -19.76 21.38
CA LEU A 184 -14.68 -19.61 20.13
C LEU A 184 -14.69 -20.88 19.30
N LYS A 185 -14.44 -22.06 19.90
CA LYS A 185 -14.50 -23.35 19.20
C LYS A 185 -15.86 -23.60 18.53
N LYS A 186 -16.97 -23.24 19.20
CA LYS A 186 -18.32 -23.33 18.59
C LYS A 186 -18.46 -22.43 17.36
N HIS A 187 -17.97 -21.20 17.44
CA HIS A 187 -17.98 -20.28 16.30
C HIS A 187 -17.11 -20.80 15.15
N ILE A 188 -15.89 -21.26 15.43
CA ILE A 188 -15.00 -21.85 14.41
C ILE A 188 -15.69 -23.06 13.73
N HIS A 189 -16.29 -23.95 14.49
CA HIS A 189 -17.01 -25.07 13.94
C HIS A 189 -18.16 -24.65 13.00
N ASN A 190 -18.96 -23.67 13.41
CA ASN A 190 -20.04 -23.14 12.59
C ASN A 190 -19.54 -22.48 11.33
N VAL A 191 -18.46 -21.67 11.42
CA VAL A 191 -17.79 -21.04 10.28
C VAL A 191 -17.33 -22.11 9.28
N TYR A 192 -16.60 -23.11 9.74
CA TYR A 192 -16.09 -24.17 8.89
C TYR A 192 -17.20 -24.93 8.18
N ARG A 193 -18.28 -25.26 8.90
CA ARG A 193 -19.45 -25.92 8.34
C ARG A 193 -20.14 -25.07 7.26
N LYS A 194 -20.30 -23.77 7.50
CA LYS A 194 -20.99 -22.86 6.57
C LYS A 194 -20.18 -22.56 5.31
N ILE A 195 -18.85 -22.45 5.43
CA ILE A 195 -17.95 -22.21 4.30
C ILE A 195 -17.62 -23.53 3.56
N GLY A 196 -17.83 -24.68 4.20
CA GLY A 196 -17.51 -25.99 3.61
C GLY A 196 -16.04 -26.38 3.73
N VAL A 197 -15.33 -25.90 4.76
CA VAL A 197 -13.92 -26.17 5.01
C VAL A 197 -13.73 -27.02 6.27
N LYS A 198 -12.57 -27.68 6.41
CA LYS A 198 -12.27 -28.56 7.56
C LYS A 198 -11.08 -28.09 8.40
N SER A 199 -10.36 -27.07 7.92
CA SER A 199 -9.16 -26.57 8.61
C SER A 199 -8.97 -25.07 8.36
N ARG A 200 -8.15 -24.45 9.22
CA ARG A 200 -7.78 -23.04 9.09
C ARG A 200 -7.06 -22.78 7.76
N HIS A 201 -6.20 -23.70 7.32
CA HIS A 201 -5.52 -23.58 6.03
C HIS A 201 -6.52 -23.58 4.85
N GLN A 202 -7.53 -24.44 4.88
CA GLN A 202 -8.58 -24.43 3.86
C GLN A 202 -9.44 -23.18 3.91
N LEU A 203 -9.64 -22.60 5.11
CA LEU A 203 -10.32 -21.31 5.26
C LEU A 203 -9.55 -20.19 4.54
N TYR A 204 -8.22 -20.12 4.71
CA TYR A 204 -7.39 -19.16 3.97
C TYR A 204 -7.61 -19.27 2.46
N SER A 205 -7.48 -20.49 1.91
CA SER A 205 -7.64 -20.73 0.47
C SER A 205 -9.05 -20.41 -0.03
N ALA A 206 -10.08 -20.67 0.78
CA ALA A 206 -11.47 -20.37 0.41
C ALA A 206 -11.72 -18.85 0.39
N VAL A 207 -11.23 -18.13 1.39
CA VAL A 207 -11.34 -16.67 1.47
C VAL A 207 -10.57 -15.99 0.34
N ASP A 208 -9.35 -16.46 0.06
CA ASP A 208 -8.51 -15.96 -1.02
C ASP A 208 -9.20 -16.11 -2.39
N LYS A 209 -9.79 -17.28 -2.66
CA LYS A 209 -10.62 -17.47 -3.87
C LYS A 209 -11.81 -16.54 -3.94
N MET A 210 -12.51 -16.30 -2.81
CA MET A 210 -13.64 -15.38 -2.77
C MET A 210 -13.20 -13.93 -3.02
N MET A 211 -12.01 -13.54 -2.60
CA MET A 211 -11.46 -12.19 -2.82
C MET A 211 -10.85 -12.03 -4.22
N GLY A 212 -10.28 -13.08 -4.80
CA GLY A 212 -9.66 -13.10 -6.12
C GLY A 212 -10.62 -13.17 -7.31
N THR A 213 -11.92 -13.35 -7.10
CA THR A 213 -12.92 -13.46 -8.18
C THR A 213 -13.38 -12.11 -8.73
N LEU A 214 -12.63 -11.03 -8.50
CA LEU A 214 -12.80 -9.69 -9.09
C LEU A 214 -11.52 -9.25 -9.82
N GLY A 215 -10.91 -10.16 -10.60
CA GLY A 215 -9.92 -9.85 -11.61
C GLY A 215 -10.57 -9.78 -12.96
#